data_ba8f055f56c1ec98ae37dbe185c41ce0
#
_entry.id   ba8f055f56c1ec98ae37dbe185c41ce0
#
_cell.length_a   1.000
_cell.length_b   1.000
_cell.length_c   1.000
_cell.angle_alpha   90.00
_cell.angle_beta   90.00
_cell.angle_gamma   90.00
#
_symmetry.space_group_name_H-M   'P 1'
#
loop_
_entity.id
_entity.type
_entity.pdbx_description
1 polymer ?
#
loop_
_entity_poly.entity_id
_entity_poly.type
_entity_poly.pdbx_seq_one_letter_code
_entity_poly.pdbx_strand_id
1 'polypeptide(L)' 'MTILNGKQIANNIKAERNRSGVLIEDVCKQLNICKPTYIDYEKDASKVKTSVLIELSKLFDCDINMFFYTK' A
#
# COMPACT_ATOMS: atom_id res chain seq x y z
N MET A 1 -18.70 13.33 -5.41
CA MET A 1 -17.41 12.93 -4.78
C MET A 1 -17.32 11.41 -4.79
N THR A 2 -16.20 10.89 -5.25
CA THR A 2 -15.99 9.45 -5.25
C THR A 2 -15.28 9.05 -3.97
N ILE A 3 -15.87 8.11 -3.23
CA ILE A 3 -15.27 7.58 -2.02
C ILE A 3 -14.54 6.28 -2.39
N LEU A 4 -13.24 6.24 -2.12
CA LEU A 4 -12.46 5.03 -2.35
C LEU A 4 -12.77 3.98 -1.28
N ASN A 5 -12.96 2.74 -1.71
CA ASN A 5 -13.06 1.62 -0.78
C ASN A 5 -11.67 1.01 -0.56
N GLY A 6 -11.60 0.07 0.38
CA GLY A 6 -10.33 -0.57 0.72
C GLY A 6 -9.68 -1.30 -0.46
N LYS A 7 -10.48 -1.86 -1.35
CA LYS A 7 -9.98 -2.57 -2.52
C LYS A 7 -9.30 -1.63 -3.51
N GLN A 8 -9.89 -0.46 -3.72
CA GLN A 8 -9.31 0.55 -4.61
C GLN A 8 -7.99 1.08 -4.06
N ILE A 9 -7.96 1.35 -2.75
CA ILE A 9 -6.73 1.78 -2.09
C ILE A 9 -5.67 0.68 -2.18
N ALA A 10 -6.04 -0.58 -1.97
CA ALA A 10 -5.12 -1.71 -2.08
C ALA A 10 -4.55 -1.83 -3.50
N ASN A 11 -5.37 -1.64 -4.51
CA ASN A 11 -4.90 -1.65 -5.90
C ASN A 11 -3.89 -0.53 -6.15
N ASN A 12 -4.13 0.65 -5.59
CA ASN A 12 -3.21 1.77 -5.72
C ASN A 12 -1.87 1.47 -5.02
N ILE A 13 -1.92 0.86 -3.84
CA ILE A 13 -0.71 0.44 -3.13
C ILE A 13 0.09 -0.53 -3.98
N LYS A 14 -0.57 -1.53 -4.54
CA LYS A 14 0.08 -2.52 -5.39
C LYS A 14 0.70 -1.88 -6.64
N ALA A 15 -0.04 -0.96 -7.26
CA ALA A 15 0.43 -0.26 -8.45
C ALA A 15 1.70 0.55 -8.16
N GLU A 16 1.72 1.28 -7.03
CA GLU A 16 2.89 2.06 -6.65
C GLU A 16 4.08 1.18 -6.29
N ARG A 17 3.83 0.04 -5.62
CA ARG A 17 4.90 -0.91 -5.33
C ARG A 17 5.51 -1.44 -6.63
N ASN A 18 4.69 -1.84 -7.58
CA ASN A 18 5.16 -2.35 -8.88
C ASN A 18 5.94 -1.28 -9.64
N ARG A 19 5.45 -0.05 -9.63
CA ARG A 19 6.13 1.06 -10.28
C ARG A 19 7.50 1.30 -9.68
N SER A 20 7.62 1.22 -8.35
CA SER A 20 8.89 1.47 -7.65
C SER A 20 9.86 0.30 -7.72
N GLY A 21 9.38 -0.89 -8.12
CA GLY A 21 10.21 -2.09 -8.18
C GLY A 21 10.52 -2.74 -6.84
N VAL A 22 9.83 -2.31 -5.77
CA VAL A 22 10.05 -2.87 -4.43
C VAL A 22 9.39 -4.24 -4.33
N LEU A 23 10.12 -5.20 -3.79
CA LEU A 23 9.61 -6.56 -3.61
C LEU A 23 8.78 -6.65 -2.33
N ILE A 24 7.78 -7.55 -2.34
CA ILE A 24 6.93 -7.79 -1.16
C ILE A 24 7.79 -8.14 0.06
N GLU A 25 8.83 -8.94 -0.15
CA GLU A 25 9.73 -9.36 0.93
C GLU A 25 10.42 -8.17 1.60
N ASP A 26 10.83 -7.20 0.80
CA ASP A 26 11.47 -5.99 1.32
C ASP A 26 10.50 -5.16 2.14
N VAL A 27 9.25 -5.04 1.68
CA VAL A 27 8.20 -4.33 2.42
C VAL A 27 7.97 -5.00 3.77
N CYS A 28 7.85 -6.32 3.77
CA CYS A 28 7.63 -7.09 5.01
C CYS A 28 8.77 -6.90 6.01
N LYS A 29 10.00 -6.88 5.53
CA LYS A 29 11.17 -6.61 6.39
C LYS A 29 11.11 -5.23 7.01
N GLN A 30 10.82 -4.21 6.20
CA GLN A 30 10.79 -2.83 6.65
C GLN A 30 9.67 -2.58 7.66
N LEU A 31 8.51 -3.21 7.44
CA LEU A 31 7.36 -3.05 8.31
C LEU A 31 7.33 -4.04 9.48
N ASN A 32 8.24 -5.01 9.47
CA ASN A 32 8.29 -6.08 10.47
C ASN A 32 6.96 -6.83 10.55
N ILE A 33 6.44 -7.22 9.40
CA ILE A 33 5.20 -8.00 9.28
C ILE A 33 5.46 -9.24 8.45
N CYS A 34 4.58 -10.23 8.58
CA CYS A 34 4.70 -11.43 7.77
C CYS A 34 4.07 -11.22 6.38
N LYS A 35 4.52 -12.03 5.42
CA LYS A 35 4.08 -11.91 4.04
C LYS A 35 2.55 -12.04 3.87
N PRO A 36 1.88 -13.02 4.51
CA PRO A 36 0.42 -13.11 4.40
C PRO A 36 -0.30 -11.84 4.85
N THR A 37 0.20 -11.17 5.89
CA THR A 37 -0.39 -9.92 6.37
C THR A 37 -0.28 -8.84 5.30
N TYR A 38 0.87 -8.70 4.68
CA TYR A 38 1.06 -7.68 3.65
C TYR A 38 0.22 -8.00 2.39
N ILE A 39 0.14 -9.28 2.01
CA ILE A 39 -0.68 -9.68 0.87
C ILE A 39 -2.13 -9.28 1.09
N ASP A 40 -2.63 -9.44 2.32
CA ASP A 40 -3.98 -8.99 2.67
C ASP A 40 -4.13 -7.48 2.50
N TYR A 41 -3.10 -6.71 2.80
CA TYR A 41 -3.12 -5.25 2.58
C TYR A 41 -3.28 -4.91 1.10
N GLU A 42 -2.71 -5.72 0.21
CA GLU A 42 -2.85 -5.50 -1.24
C GLU A 42 -4.15 -6.06 -1.82
N LYS A 43 -4.94 -6.76 -1.02
CA LYS A 43 -6.28 -7.20 -1.40
C LYS A 43 -7.35 -6.22 -0.94
N ASP A 44 -7.21 -5.74 0.29
CA ASP A 44 -8.15 -4.81 0.89
C ASP A 44 -7.42 -4.00 1.95
N ALA A 45 -7.34 -2.70 1.74
CA ALA A 45 -6.60 -1.79 2.63
C ALA A 45 -7.47 -1.18 3.73
N SER A 46 -8.71 -1.64 3.91
CA SER A 46 -9.62 -1.04 4.89
C SER A 46 -9.10 -1.16 6.33
N LYS A 47 -8.25 -2.14 6.60
CA LYS A 47 -7.67 -2.35 7.94
C LYS A 47 -6.24 -1.85 8.08
N VAL A 48 -5.70 -1.24 7.03
CA VAL A 48 -4.34 -0.72 7.06
C VAL A 48 -4.32 0.59 7.84
N LYS A 49 -3.45 0.67 8.83
CA LYS A 49 -3.32 1.89 9.64
C LYS A 49 -2.68 3.00 8.84
N THR A 50 -3.03 4.25 9.16
CA THR A 50 -2.44 5.41 8.51
C THR A 50 -0.91 5.42 8.64
N SER A 51 -0.38 5.02 9.80
CA SER A 51 1.06 4.94 9.98
C SER A 51 1.72 3.98 9.00
N VAL A 52 1.06 2.87 8.68
CA VAL A 52 1.56 1.91 7.69
C VAL A 52 1.52 2.52 6.30
N LEU A 53 0.45 3.25 5.96
CA LEU A 53 0.36 3.93 4.66
C LEU A 53 1.48 4.95 4.49
N ILE A 54 1.81 5.69 5.54
CA ILE A 54 2.92 6.66 5.51
C ILE A 54 4.24 5.93 5.24
N GLU A 55 4.49 4.82 5.93
CA GLU A 55 5.71 4.04 5.71
C GLU A 55 5.78 3.47 4.29
N LEU A 56 4.66 2.97 3.77
CA LEU A 56 4.61 2.46 2.40
C LEU A 56 4.91 3.57 1.38
N SER A 57 4.39 4.78 1.59
CA SER A 57 4.67 5.88 0.68
C SER A 57 6.15 6.23 0.65
N LYS A 58 6.82 6.15 1.79
CA LYS A 58 8.27 6.37 1.87
C LYS A 58 9.05 5.27 1.15
N LEU A 59 8.65 4.00 1.37
CA LEU A 59 9.29 2.85 0.73
C LEU A 59 9.16 2.90 -0.79
N PHE A 60 8.01 3.33 -1.28
CA PHE A 60 7.73 3.38 -2.72
C PHE A 60 8.16 4.71 -3.35
N ASP A 61 8.70 5.62 -2.52
CA ASP A 61 9.13 6.95 -2.98
C ASP A 61 8.02 7.66 -3.76
N CYS A 62 6.83 7.71 -3.17
CA CYS A 62 5.68 8.35 -3.76
C CYS A 62 4.94 9.20 -2.73
N ASP A 63 4.10 10.11 -3.23
CA ASP A 63 3.21 10.87 -2.37
C ASP A 63 2.11 9.94 -1.84
N ILE A 64 1.81 10.02 -0.55
CA ILE A 64 0.75 9.19 0.05
C ILE A 64 -0.59 9.38 -0.66
N ASN A 65 -0.83 10.56 -1.26
CA ASN A 65 -2.04 10.83 -2.02
C ASN A 65 -2.22 9.88 -3.21
N MET A 66 -1.14 9.29 -3.69
CA MET A 66 -1.23 8.32 -4.79
C MET A 66 -2.02 7.08 -4.41
N PHE A 67 -2.07 6.75 -3.11
CA PHE A 67 -2.89 5.62 -2.64
C PHE A 67 -4.38 5.92 -2.68
N PHE A 68 -4.74 7.20 -2.68
CA PHE A 68 -6.13 7.65 -2.69
C PHE A 68 -6.54 8.22 -4.04
N TYR A 69 -5.72 8.02 -5.05
CA TYR A 69 -6.00 8.52 -6.40
C TYR A 69 -7.12 7.71 -7.04
N THR A 70 -8.11 8.41 -7.61
CA THR A 70 -9.20 7.79 -8.38
C THR A 70 -8.94 8.00 -9.87
N LYS A 71 -9.05 6.92 -10.61
CA LYS A 71 -8.95 7.02 -12.08
C LYS A 71 -10.31 7.30 -12.67
#